data_005fd78085c9dac9369986f9d7b613a6
#
_entry.id   005fd78085c9dac9369986f9d7b613a6
#
_cell.length_a   1.000
_cell.length_b   1.000
_cell.length_c   1.000
_cell.angle_alpha   90.00
_cell.angle_beta   90.00
_cell.angle_gamma   90.00
#
_symmetry.space_group_name_H-M   'P 1'
#
loop_
_entity.id
_entity.type
_entity.pdbx_description
1 polymer ?
#
loop_
_entity_poly.entity_id
_entity_poly.type
_entity_poly.pdbx_seq_one_letter_code
_entity_poly.pdbx_strand_id
1 'polypeptide(L)'
;MKLDSFAIQILRKMYFYGYIGGKHTSVDNLQKSFPTHERGSVKGAVKVLIKANLIIPKSTGYGQHCSLNPRMIDEIEKMIEE
;
A
#
# COMPACT_ATOMS: atom_id res chain seq x y z
N MET A 1 6.63 8.70 12.46
CA MET A 1 6.49 7.24 12.41
C MET A 1 7.58 6.64 11.54
N LYS A 2 8.19 5.59 12.01
CA LYS A 2 9.27 4.94 11.28
C LYS A 2 8.77 3.62 10.70
N LEU A 3 8.71 3.54 9.38
CA LEU A 3 8.28 2.33 8.67
C LEU A 3 9.50 1.51 8.25
N ASP A 4 9.34 0.20 8.17
CA ASP A 4 10.42 -0.64 7.66
C ASP A 4 10.52 -0.51 6.13
N SER A 5 11.61 -1.03 5.57
CA SER A 5 11.88 -0.89 4.14
C SER A 5 10.84 -1.59 3.28
N PHE A 6 10.24 -2.68 3.79
CA PHE A 6 9.22 -3.41 3.04
C PHE A 6 7.95 -2.59 2.90
N ALA A 7 7.51 -1.92 3.98
CA ALA A 7 6.34 -1.04 3.93
C ALA A 7 6.57 0.12 2.96
N ILE A 8 7.79 0.69 2.96
CA ILE A 8 8.15 1.75 2.04
C ILE A 8 8.07 1.26 0.58
N GLN A 9 8.51 0.04 0.31
CA GLN A 9 8.41 -0.54 -1.02
C GLN A 9 6.96 -0.65 -1.49
N ILE A 10 6.05 -1.02 -0.58
CA ILE A 10 4.62 -1.11 -0.89
C ILE A 10 4.09 0.26 -1.29
N LEU A 11 4.40 1.29 -0.49
CA LEU A 11 3.98 2.66 -0.80
C LEU A 11 4.54 3.10 -2.15
N ARG A 12 5.80 2.80 -2.42
CA ARG A 12 6.47 3.18 -3.66
C ARG A 12 5.81 2.53 -4.87
N LYS A 13 5.49 1.23 -4.78
CA LYS A 13 4.81 0.52 -5.87
C LYS A 13 3.42 1.09 -6.12
N MET A 14 2.65 1.32 -5.08
CA MET A 14 1.30 1.87 -5.21
C MET A 14 1.34 3.27 -5.81
N TYR A 15 2.29 4.09 -5.36
CA TYR A 15 2.46 5.44 -5.89
C TYR A 15 2.82 5.40 -7.38
N PHE A 16 3.76 4.53 -7.73
CA PHE A 16 4.22 4.40 -9.12
C PHE A 16 3.09 3.98 -10.06
N TYR A 17 2.25 3.05 -9.61
CA TYR A 17 1.11 2.59 -10.42
C TYR A 17 -0.10 3.52 -10.34
N GLY A 18 -0.05 4.55 -9.49
CA GLY A 18 -1.12 5.52 -9.38
C GLY A 18 -2.35 5.05 -8.62
N TYR A 19 -2.20 4.09 -7.72
CA TYR A 19 -3.32 3.63 -6.88
C TYR A 19 -3.54 4.62 -5.74
N ILE A 20 -4.17 5.74 -6.06
CA ILE A 20 -4.40 6.85 -5.14
C ILE A 20 -5.88 7.20 -5.14
N GLY A 21 -6.46 7.35 -3.97
CA GLY A 21 -7.85 7.77 -3.82
C GLY A 21 -8.83 6.83 -4.49
N GLY A 22 -9.53 7.30 -5.50
CA GLY A 22 -10.54 6.51 -6.21
C GLY A 22 -10.00 5.36 -7.04
N LYS A 23 -8.71 5.39 -7.38
CA LYS A 23 -8.06 4.30 -8.12
C LYS A 23 -7.44 3.34 -7.13
N HIS A 24 -8.01 2.14 -7.00
CA HIS A 24 -7.59 1.15 -6.02
C HIS A 24 -7.16 -0.15 -6.68
N THR A 25 -6.47 -0.99 -5.92
CA THR A 25 -6.04 -2.32 -6.36
C THR A 25 -6.39 -3.34 -5.29
N SER A 26 -6.53 -4.60 -5.67
CA SER A 26 -6.73 -5.66 -4.69
C SER A 26 -5.44 -5.95 -3.95
N VAL A 27 -5.55 -6.40 -2.70
CA VAL A 27 -4.38 -6.84 -1.93
C VAL A 27 -3.73 -8.04 -2.62
N ASP A 28 -4.53 -8.92 -3.21
CA ASP A 28 -4.01 -10.07 -3.95
C ASP A 28 -3.14 -9.64 -5.14
N ASN A 29 -3.60 -8.63 -5.89
CA ASN A 29 -2.83 -8.10 -7.00
C ASN A 29 -1.52 -7.47 -6.53
N LEU A 30 -1.58 -6.78 -5.40
CA LEU A 30 -0.39 -6.17 -4.81
C LEU A 30 0.62 -7.24 -4.39
N GLN A 31 0.14 -8.35 -3.80
CA GLN A 31 1.01 -9.47 -3.44
C GLN A 31 1.75 -10.04 -4.64
N LYS A 32 1.08 -10.12 -5.78
CA LYS A 32 1.68 -10.68 -7.01
C LYS A 32 2.83 -9.83 -7.54
N SER A 33 2.92 -8.57 -7.15
CA SER A 33 4.02 -7.70 -7.56
C SER A 33 5.31 -7.96 -6.78
N PHE A 34 5.28 -8.86 -5.80
CA PHE A 34 6.44 -9.23 -4.99
C PHE A 34 6.85 -10.68 -5.23
N PRO A 35 8.13 -11.04 -5.00
CA PRO A 35 8.55 -12.43 -5.08
C PRO A 35 7.72 -13.33 -4.17
N THR A 36 7.56 -14.59 -4.56
CA THR A 36 6.70 -15.54 -3.85
C THR A 36 6.99 -15.60 -2.35
N HIS A 37 8.27 -15.60 -1.96
CA HIS A 37 8.65 -15.72 -0.55
C HIS A 37 8.32 -14.47 0.28
N GLU A 38 8.00 -13.37 -0.35
CA GLU A 38 7.66 -12.12 0.34
C GLU A 38 6.15 -11.87 0.37
N ARG A 39 5.36 -12.62 -0.40
CA ARG A 39 3.93 -12.36 -0.54
C ARG A 39 3.16 -12.42 0.77
N GLY A 40 3.53 -13.33 1.65
CA GLY A 40 2.88 -13.45 2.96
C GLY A 40 3.06 -12.23 3.83
N SER A 41 4.15 -11.48 3.64
CA SER A 41 4.43 -10.27 4.41
C SER A 41 3.62 -9.06 3.96
N VAL A 42 3.07 -9.10 2.73
CA VAL A 42 2.34 -7.96 2.16
C VAL A 42 1.09 -7.63 2.97
N LYS A 43 0.31 -8.64 3.35
CA LYS A 43 -0.92 -8.42 4.13
C LYS A 43 -0.63 -7.73 5.46
N GLY A 44 0.40 -8.19 6.15
CA GLY A 44 0.78 -7.59 7.43
C GLY A 44 1.24 -6.15 7.28
N ALA A 45 2.05 -5.87 6.26
CA ALA A 45 2.53 -4.52 6.00
C ALA A 45 1.38 -3.59 5.61
N VAL A 46 0.43 -4.07 4.79
CA VAL A 46 -0.75 -3.29 4.42
C VAL A 46 -1.55 -2.91 5.67
N LYS A 47 -1.73 -3.85 6.61
CA LYS A 47 -2.44 -3.56 7.86
C LYS A 47 -1.76 -2.45 8.65
N VAL A 48 -0.42 -2.48 8.73
CA VAL A 48 0.34 -1.43 9.41
C VAL A 48 0.12 -0.07 8.73
N LEU A 49 0.16 -0.06 7.41
CA LEU A 49 -0.02 1.17 6.64
C LEU A 49 -1.45 1.72 6.76
N ILE A 50 -2.44 0.84 6.87
CA ILE A 50 -3.83 1.27 7.13
C ILE A 50 -3.91 1.93 8.50
N LYS A 51 -3.31 1.33 9.53
CA LYS A 51 -3.30 1.91 10.87
C LYS A 51 -2.60 3.26 10.91
N ALA A 52 -1.58 3.42 10.07
CA ALA A 52 -0.85 4.68 9.96
C ALA A 52 -1.60 5.73 9.13
N ASN A 53 -2.77 5.39 8.61
CA ASN A 53 -3.61 6.26 7.78
C ASN A 53 -2.98 6.62 6.43
N LEU A 54 -2.03 5.82 5.98
CA LEU A 54 -1.36 6.01 4.69
C LEU A 54 -2.07 5.26 3.58
N ILE A 55 -2.74 4.16 3.91
CA ILE A 55 -3.53 3.37 2.97
C ILE A 55 -4.99 3.36 3.43
N ILE A 56 -5.91 3.53 2.49
CA ILE A 56 -7.35 3.45 2.72
C ILE A 56 -7.82 2.07 2.26
N PRO A 57 -8.42 1.26 3.16
CA PRO A 57 -8.99 -0.01 2.75
C PRO A 57 -10.34 0.18 2.07
N LYS A 58 -10.67 -0.72 1.14
CA LYS A 58 -11.97 -0.72 0.49
C LYS A 58 -12.41 -2.16 0.33
N SER A 59 -13.53 -2.52 0.96
CA SER A 59 -14.12 -3.85 0.82
C SER A 59 -14.97 -3.89 -0.44
N THR A 60 -14.80 -4.96 -1.23
CA THR A 60 -15.60 -5.17 -2.44
C THR A 60 -16.15 -6.59 -2.39
N GLY A 61 -17.09 -6.89 -3.29
CA GLY A 61 -17.61 -8.26 -3.43
C GLY A 61 -16.56 -9.26 -3.91
N TYR A 62 -15.41 -8.77 -4.37
CA TYR A 62 -14.34 -9.61 -4.92
C TYR A 62 -13.09 -9.65 -4.02
N GLY A 63 -13.20 -9.18 -2.79
CA GLY A 63 -12.10 -9.18 -1.85
C GLY A 63 -11.72 -7.80 -1.37
N GLN A 64 -10.61 -7.74 -0.67
CA GLN A 64 -10.14 -6.48 -0.08
C GLN A 64 -9.29 -5.70 -1.08
N HIS A 65 -9.66 -4.44 -1.28
CA HIS A 65 -8.93 -3.49 -2.11
C HIS A 65 -8.33 -2.39 -1.25
N CYS A 66 -7.39 -1.67 -1.79
CA CYS A 66 -6.74 -0.57 -1.07
C CYS A 66 -6.21 0.47 -2.06
N SER A 67 -6.01 1.67 -1.54
CA SER A 67 -5.43 2.78 -2.29
C SER A 67 -4.64 3.66 -1.33
N LEU A 68 -3.74 4.48 -1.87
CA LEU A 68 -3.04 5.46 -1.05
C LEU A 68 -4.01 6.57 -0.65
N ASN A 69 -3.88 7.05 0.58
CA ASN A 69 -4.70 8.12 1.10
C ASN A 69 -4.28 9.46 0.47
N PRO A 70 -5.14 10.08 -0.36
CA PRO A 70 -4.77 11.34 -1.03
C PRO A 70 -4.48 12.48 -0.05
N ARG A 71 -5.03 12.42 1.16
CA ARG A 71 -4.74 13.44 2.19
C ARG A 71 -3.34 13.32 2.74
N MET A 72 -2.70 12.17 2.57
CA MET A 72 -1.36 11.89 3.08
C MET A 72 -0.32 11.82 1.95
N ILE A 73 -0.69 12.26 0.75
CA ILE A 73 0.19 12.08 -0.41
C ILE A 73 1.52 12.82 -0.25
N ASP A 74 1.51 14.00 0.35
CA ASP A 74 2.74 14.76 0.58
C ASP A 74 3.69 13.99 1.51
N GLU A 75 3.12 13.38 2.58
CA GLU A 75 3.91 12.57 3.50
C GLU A 75 4.44 11.31 2.83
N ILE A 76 3.59 10.68 2.01
CA ILE A 76 3.98 9.48 1.27
C ILE A 76 5.13 9.81 0.32
N GLU A 77 5.04 10.91 -0.40
CA GLU A 77 6.10 11.33 -1.32
C GLU A 77 7.44 11.51 -0.60
N LYS A 78 7.40 12.11 0.58
CA LYS A 78 8.61 12.28 1.38
C LYS A 78 9.20 10.94 1.82
N MET A 79 8.35 9.99 2.17
CA MET A 79 8.79 8.67 2.63
C MET A 79 9.44 7.85 1.51
N ILE A 80 8.93 7.96 0.29
CA ILE A 80 9.41 7.14 -0.82
C ILE A 80 10.57 7.77 -1.59
N GLU A 81 10.88 9.04 -1.35
CA GLU A 81 12.01 9.71 -1.98
C GLU A 81 13.37 9.16 -1.53
N GLU A 82 13.40 8.56 -0.38
CA GLU A 82 14.66 8.04 0.18
C GLU A 82 15.04 6.65 -0.34
#